data_7a249c92cdd488e9588a7682de060de3
#
_entry.id   7a249c92cdd488e9588a7682de060de3
#
_cell.length_a   1.000
_cell.length_b   1.000
_cell.length_c   1.000
_cell.angle_alpha   90.00
_cell.angle_beta   90.00
_cell.angle_gamma   90.00
#
_symmetry.space_group_name_H-M   'P 1'
#
loop_
_entity.id
_entity.type
_entity.pdbx_description
1 polymer ?
#
loop_
_entity_poly.entity_id
_entity_poly.type
_entity_poly.pdbx_seq_one_letter_code
_entity_poly.pdbx_strand_id
1 'polypeptide(L)'
;NTRELLDIASVLRCARGARDYGDSEEKTVISHLFRSLTPNRFLEDSITNSILSEEEIADSASSELASIRRHMRSTEARVRDILQRLISSNQSKYLQESIITIRSDRYVVPVKAEHKNAIPGLVHDVSSSGSTFFIEPMGVVKANNELRELAAREKKEIERILAELSAQ
;
A
#
# COMPACT_ATOMS: atom_id res chain seq x y z
N ASN A 1 4.90 13.27 -9.90
CA ASN A 1 4.10 12.09 -9.50
C ASN A 1 4.77 10.79 -9.99
N THR A 2 4.25 9.62 -9.60
CA THR A 2 4.81 8.31 -9.96
C THR A 2 4.89 8.10 -11.47
N ARG A 3 3.87 8.49 -12.23
CA ARG A 3 3.83 8.39 -13.69
C ARG A 3 4.94 9.20 -14.35
N GLU A 4 5.12 10.46 -13.96
CA GLU A 4 6.18 11.32 -14.49
C GLU A 4 7.58 10.73 -14.23
N LEU A 5 7.80 10.16 -13.05
CA LEU A 5 9.07 9.48 -12.72
C LEU A 5 9.29 8.23 -13.59
N LEU A 6 8.26 7.42 -13.83
CA LEU A 6 8.34 6.27 -14.74
C LEU A 6 8.61 6.69 -16.18
N ASP A 7 8.01 7.78 -16.65
CA ASP A 7 8.27 8.36 -17.96
C ASP A 7 9.74 8.82 -18.07
N ILE A 8 10.28 9.48 -17.04
CA ILE A 8 11.70 9.86 -16.98
C ILE A 8 12.59 8.63 -17.03
N ALA A 9 12.32 7.58 -16.27
CA ALA A 9 13.11 6.35 -16.30
C ALA A 9 13.08 5.71 -17.69
N SER A 10 11.94 5.75 -18.38
CA SER A 10 11.79 5.24 -19.74
C SER A 10 12.65 6.04 -20.74
N VAL A 11 12.64 7.37 -20.63
CA VAL A 11 13.49 8.25 -21.48
C VAL A 11 14.97 8.00 -21.20
N LEU A 12 15.39 7.88 -19.96
CA LEU A 12 16.78 7.57 -19.59
C LEU A 12 17.24 6.22 -20.15
N ARG A 13 16.37 5.21 -20.10
CA ARG A 13 16.61 3.89 -20.67
C ARG A 13 16.79 3.95 -22.19
N CYS A 14 15.92 4.70 -22.88
CA CYS A 14 16.04 4.95 -24.32
C CYS A 14 17.35 5.65 -24.67
N ALA A 15 17.71 6.69 -23.94
CA ALA A 15 18.96 7.43 -24.16
C ALA A 15 20.19 6.54 -23.95
N ARG A 16 20.18 5.68 -22.93
CA ARG A 16 21.25 4.71 -22.69
C ARG A 16 21.37 3.71 -23.83
N GLY A 17 20.25 3.10 -24.26
CA GLY A 17 20.23 2.16 -25.37
C GLY A 17 20.71 2.79 -26.67
N ALA A 18 20.31 4.02 -26.99
CA ALA A 18 20.76 4.74 -28.16
C ALA A 18 22.29 5.03 -28.10
N ARG A 19 22.81 5.42 -26.93
CA ARG A 19 24.24 5.65 -26.74
C ARG A 19 25.04 4.37 -26.89
N ASP A 20 24.61 3.26 -26.27
CA ASP A 20 25.27 1.95 -26.38
C ASP A 20 25.31 1.46 -27.82
N TYR A 21 24.22 1.66 -28.58
CA TYR A 21 24.17 1.36 -30.01
C TYR A 21 25.17 2.21 -30.82
N GLY A 22 25.20 3.53 -30.61
CA GLY A 22 26.10 4.45 -31.29
C GLY A 22 27.57 4.24 -30.95
N ASP A 23 27.89 3.68 -29.81
CA ASP A 23 29.26 3.33 -29.39
C ASP A 23 29.73 1.99 -29.99
N SER A 24 28.80 1.11 -30.42
CA SER A 24 29.09 -0.20 -31.03
C SER A 24 29.33 -0.16 -32.54
N GLU A 25 28.90 0.92 -33.20
CA GLU A 25 29.00 1.09 -34.67
C GLU A 25 30.32 1.79 -35.09
N GLU A 26 30.69 1.60 -36.34
CA GLU A 26 31.79 2.34 -36.95
C GLU A 26 31.55 3.86 -36.85
N LYS A 27 32.61 4.64 -36.60
CA LYS A 27 32.53 6.09 -36.46
C LYS A 27 31.88 6.73 -37.68
N THR A 28 30.62 7.08 -37.57
CA THR A 28 29.82 7.76 -38.59
C THR A 28 29.71 9.26 -38.29
N VAL A 29 29.23 10.04 -39.28
CA VAL A 29 28.98 11.48 -39.14
C VAL A 29 28.06 11.81 -37.96
N ILE A 30 27.17 10.88 -37.58
CA ILE A 30 26.21 11.06 -36.47
C ILE A 30 26.70 10.53 -35.12
N SER A 31 27.89 9.89 -35.07
CA SER A 31 28.44 9.35 -33.79
C SER A 31 28.55 10.39 -32.68
N HIS A 32 28.79 11.67 -33.05
CA HIS A 32 28.83 12.76 -32.09
C HIS A 32 27.47 13.03 -31.43
N LEU A 33 26.36 12.79 -32.12
CA LEU A 33 25.01 12.96 -31.56
C LEU A 33 24.73 11.92 -30.50
N PHE A 34 25.12 10.65 -30.72
CA PHE A 34 24.97 9.60 -29.71
C PHE A 34 25.81 9.88 -28.46
N ARG A 35 27.02 10.45 -28.63
CA ARG A 35 27.89 10.83 -27.50
C ARG A 35 27.39 12.02 -26.70
N SER A 36 26.55 12.86 -27.31
CA SER A 36 25.92 13.99 -26.55
C SER A 36 24.82 13.53 -25.58
N LEU A 37 24.32 12.29 -25.72
CA LEU A 37 23.37 11.74 -24.79
C LEU A 37 24.05 11.48 -23.43
N THR A 38 23.45 11.97 -22.36
CA THR A 38 23.93 11.82 -20.99
C THR A 38 22.97 10.94 -20.17
N PRO A 39 23.02 9.59 -20.36
CA PRO A 39 22.18 8.69 -19.58
C PRO A 39 22.58 8.72 -18.12
N ASN A 40 21.60 8.74 -17.25
CA ASN A 40 21.79 8.62 -15.80
C ASN A 40 21.27 7.28 -15.32
N ARG A 41 22.14 6.27 -15.36
CA ARG A 41 21.79 4.91 -14.95
C ARG A 41 21.42 4.83 -13.47
N PHE A 42 22.09 5.60 -12.63
CA PHE A 42 21.78 5.63 -11.19
C PHE A 42 20.34 6.09 -10.93
N LEU A 43 19.91 7.18 -11.59
CA LEU A 43 18.54 7.67 -11.47
C LEU A 43 17.53 6.70 -12.11
N GLU A 44 17.84 6.13 -13.29
CA GLU A 44 17.00 5.10 -13.92
C GLU A 44 16.77 3.92 -12.97
N ASP A 45 17.84 3.37 -12.39
CA ASP A 45 17.77 2.24 -11.47
C ASP A 45 17.04 2.62 -10.17
N SER A 46 17.28 3.81 -9.63
CA SER A 46 16.61 4.31 -8.42
C SER A 46 15.10 4.40 -8.60
N ILE A 47 14.64 4.95 -9.72
CA ILE A 47 13.21 5.04 -10.04
C ILE A 47 12.62 3.63 -10.24
N THR A 48 13.25 2.83 -11.09
CA THR A 48 12.73 1.50 -11.47
C THR A 48 12.67 0.53 -10.30
N ASN A 49 13.63 0.61 -9.37
CA ASN A 49 13.65 -0.23 -8.18
C ASN A 49 12.68 0.25 -7.08
N SER A 50 12.28 1.51 -7.11
CA SER A 50 11.38 2.09 -6.12
C SER A 50 9.92 2.09 -6.55
N ILE A 51 9.65 2.25 -7.85
CA ILE A 51 8.30 2.39 -8.40
C ILE A 51 7.99 1.18 -9.29
N LEU A 52 7.08 0.32 -8.84
CA LEU A 52 6.67 -0.89 -9.56
C LEU A 52 5.60 -0.58 -10.61
N SER A 53 4.70 0.36 -10.30
CA SER A 53 3.64 0.85 -11.20
C SER A 53 3.23 2.27 -10.80
N GLU A 54 2.29 2.87 -11.54
CA GLU A 54 1.74 4.20 -11.19
C GLU A 54 1.13 4.25 -9.79
N GLU A 55 0.66 3.12 -9.27
CA GLU A 55 -0.06 3.01 -7.98
C GLU A 55 0.77 2.27 -6.91
N GLU A 56 1.92 1.68 -7.27
CA GLU A 56 2.64 0.77 -6.39
C GLU A 56 4.11 1.15 -6.20
N ILE A 57 4.46 1.45 -4.96
CA ILE A 57 5.83 1.66 -4.49
C ILE A 57 6.35 0.37 -3.88
N ALA A 58 7.56 -0.04 -4.25
CA ALA A 58 8.19 -1.26 -3.75
C ALA A 58 8.47 -1.17 -2.23
N ASP A 59 8.30 -2.28 -1.51
CA ASP A 59 8.68 -2.38 -0.09
C ASP A 59 10.16 -2.00 0.11
N SER A 60 11.00 -2.35 -0.87
CA SER A 60 12.45 -2.08 -0.87
C SER A 60 12.82 -0.63 -1.18
N ALA A 61 11.86 0.24 -1.52
CA ALA A 61 12.13 1.65 -1.80
C ALA A 61 12.76 2.39 -0.59
N SER A 62 12.40 1.99 0.62
CA SER A 62 13.10 2.39 1.84
C SER A 62 12.99 1.34 2.94
N SER A 63 13.96 1.32 3.85
CA SER A 63 13.93 0.45 5.03
C SER A 63 12.77 0.78 5.96
N GLU A 64 12.41 2.05 6.07
CA GLU A 64 11.27 2.53 6.86
C GLU A 64 9.95 2.02 6.26
N LEU A 65 9.75 2.13 4.93
CA LEU A 65 8.56 1.62 4.25
C LEU A 65 8.40 0.11 4.45
N ALA A 66 9.49 -0.65 4.29
CA ALA A 66 9.51 -2.09 4.53
C ALA A 66 9.13 -2.44 5.97
N SER A 67 9.62 -1.66 6.94
CA SER A 67 9.31 -1.84 8.37
C SER A 67 7.84 -1.56 8.67
N ILE A 68 7.30 -0.43 8.18
CA ILE A 68 5.90 -0.05 8.35
C ILE A 68 4.97 -1.14 7.78
N ARG A 69 5.19 -1.58 6.55
CA ARG A 69 4.36 -2.59 5.89
C ARG A 69 4.44 -3.96 6.57
N ARG A 70 5.60 -4.34 7.08
CA ARG A 70 5.75 -5.57 7.88
C ARG A 70 4.92 -5.48 9.16
N HIS A 71 4.95 -4.33 9.83
CA HIS A 71 4.16 -4.10 11.05
C HIS A 71 2.65 -4.09 10.73
N MET A 72 2.23 -3.48 9.64
CA MET A 72 0.84 -3.52 9.19
C MET A 72 0.37 -4.96 8.98
N ARG A 73 1.11 -5.78 8.22
CA ARG A 73 0.78 -7.20 8.00
C ARG A 73 0.66 -7.99 9.29
N SER A 74 1.59 -7.77 10.23
CA SER A 74 1.56 -8.42 11.55
C SER A 74 0.34 -8.01 12.37
N THR A 75 -0.02 -6.73 12.38
CA THR A 75 -1.17 -6.21 13.11
C THR A 75 -2.48 -6.66 12.48
N GLU A 76 -2.57 -6.70 11.14
CA GLU A 76 -3.73 -7.28 10.43
C GLU A 76 -3.93 -8.76 10.76
N ALA A 77 -2.86 -9.54 10.76
CA ALA A 77 -2.94 -10.96 11.12
C ALA A 77 -3.48 -11.13 12.55
N ARG A 78 -3.03 -10.31 13.48
CA ARG A 78 -3.53 -10.30 14.87
C ARG A 78 -5.01 -9.93 14.95
N VAL A 79 -5.46 -8.90 14.23
CA VAL A 79 -6.88 -8.51 14.18
C VAL A 79 -7.72 -9.65 13.61
N ARG A 80 -7.31 -10.23 12.48
CA ARG A 80 -8.01 -11.36 11.84
C ARG A 80 -8.11 -12.57 12.77
N ASP A 81 -7.05 -12.90 13.49
CA ASP A 81 -7.04 -14.01 14.44
C ASP A 81 -8.02 -13.80 15.58
N ILE A 82 -8.09 -12.60 16.17
CA ILE A 82 -9.04 -12.25 17.22
C ILE A 82 -10.49 -12.36 16.70
N LEU A 83 -10.77 -11.78 15.53
CA LEU A 83 -12.10 -11.80 14.93
C LEU A 83 -12.50 -13.21 14.48
N GLN A 84 -11.55 -14.00 13.96
CA GLN A 84 -11.81 -15.39 13.58
C GLN A 84 -12.22 -16.25 14.78
N ARG A 85 -11.59 -16.05 15.92
CA ARG A 85 -12.01 -16.72 17.18
C ARG A 85 -13.41 -16.28 17.59
N LEU A 86 -13.74 -15.01 17.45
CA LEU A 86 -15.07 -14.49 17.78
C LEU A 86 -16.14 -15.12 16.88
N ILE A 87 -15.97 -15.12 15.55
CA ILE A 87 -16.94 -15.66 14.61
C ILE A 87 -17.07 -17.19 14.66
N SER A 88 -16.06 -17.88 15.21
CA SER A 88 -16.07 -19.34 15.43
C SER A 88 -16.53 -19.74 16.83
N SER A 89 -16.83 -18.79 17.67
CA SER A 89 -17.29 -19.01 19.06
C SER A 89 -18.82 -19.10 19.15
N ASN A 90 -19.32 -19.33 20.35
CA ASN A 90 -20.76 -19.29 20.65
C ASN A 90 -21.39 -17.90 20.38
N GLN A 91 -20.61 -16.86 20.18
CA GLN A 91 -21.08 -15.52 19.80
C GLN A 91 -21.49 -15.43 18.33
N SER A 92 -21.13 -16.41 17.51
CA SER A 92 -21.52 -16.45 16.08
C SER A 92 -23.04 -16.40 15.87
N LYS A 93 -23.84 -16.89 16.82
CA LYS A 93 -25.31 -16.80 16.79
C LYS A 93 -25.86 -15.37 16.78
N TYR A 94 -25.09 -14.41 17.27
CA TYR A 94 -25.45 -12.99 17.27
C TYR A 94 -25.11 -12.28 15.98
N LEU A 95 -24.27 -12.89 15.13
CA LEU A 95 -23.86 -12.34 13.86
C LEU A 95 -24.93 -12.57 12.79
N GLN A 96 -25.08 -11.61 11.89
CA GLN A 96 -25.89 -11.76 10.69
C GLN A 96 -25.26 -12.76 9.73
N GLU A 97 -23.93 -12.70 9.59
CA GLU A 97 -23.09 -13.62 8.84
C GLU A 97 -21.77 -13.81 9.60
N SER A 98 -21.19 -15.01 9.53
CA SER A 98 -19.91 -15.32 10.19
C SER A 98 -18.72 -14.87 9.31
N ILE A 99 -18.64 -13.57 9.05
CA ILE A 99 -17.60 -12.94 8.22
C ILE A 99 -16.91 -11.77 8.95
N ILE A 100 -15.71 -11.48 8.50
CA ILE A 100 -14.98 -10.27 8.84
C ILE A 100 -15.08 -9.31 7.66
N THR A 101 -15.43 -8.07 7.90
CA THR A 101 -15.54 -7.04 6.86
C THR A 101 -14.87 -5.74 7.30
N ILE A 102 -14.79 -4.76 6.41
CA ILE A 102 -14.22 -3.45 6.67
C ILE A 102 -15.31 -2.40 6.50
N ARG A 103 -15.42 -1.49 7.49
CA ARG A 103 -16.25 -0.29 7.43
C ARG A 103 -15.46 0.87 8.03
N SER A 104 -15.45 2.02 7.35
CA SER A 104 -14.71 3.22 7.79
C SER A 104 -13.24 2.93 8.15
N ASP A 105 -12.56 2.12 7.32
CA ASP A 105 -11.18 1.67 7.52
C ASP A 105 -10.95 0.88 8.83
N ARG A 106 -12.00 0.21 9.32
CA ARG A 106 -11.97 -0.62 10.52
C ARG A 106 -12.40 -2.05 10.21
N TYR A 107 -11.74 -3.02 10.78
CA TYR A 107 -12.18 -4.40 10.78
C TYR A 107 -13.35 -4.55 11.75
N VAL A 108 -14.48 -5.01 11.24
CA VAL A 108 -15.75 -5.13 11.95
C VAL A 108 -16.41 -6.47 11.67
N VAL A 109 -17.43 -6.80 12.47
CA VAL A 109 -18.31 -7.97 12.25
C VAL A 109 -19.76 -7.51 12.10
N PRO A 110 -20.56 -8.16 11.23
CA PRO A 110 -21.98 -7.83 11.06
C PRO A 110 -22.81 -8.49 12.16
N VAL A 111 -23.42 -7.70 13.03
CA VAL A 111 -24.22 -8.13 14.17
C VAL A 111 -25.69 -7.90 13.89
N LYS A 112 -26.57 -8.84 14.21
CA LYS A 112 -28.01 -8.69 14.12
C LYS A 112 -28.46 -7.51 15.00
N ALA A 113 -29.36 -6.67 14.51
CA ALA A 113 -29.83 -5.49 15.21
C ALA A 113 -30.40 -5.80 16.62
N GLU A 114 -31.12 -6.90 16.74
CA GLU A 114 -31.68 -7.39 18.00
C GLU A 114 -30.62 -7.81 19.04
N HIS A 115 -29.40 -8.11 18.57
CA HIS A 115 -28.28 -8.54 19.41
C HIS A 115 -27.12 -7.54 19.46
N LYS A 116 -27.33 -6.27 19.07
CA LYS A 116 -26.26 -5.24 19.03
C LYS A 116 -25.49 -5.07 20.34
N ASN A 117 -26.13 -5.35 21.46
CA ASN A 117 -25.52 -5.24 22.80
C ASN A 117 -24.81 -6.53 23.26
N ALA A 118 -24.93 -7.62 22.51
CA ALA A 118 -24.32 -8.90 22.86
C ALA A 118 -22.81 -8.94 22.57
N ILE A 119 -22.34 -8.10 21.65
CA ILE A 119 -20.93 -7.95 21.32
C ILE A 119 -20.51 -6.53 21.70
N PRO A 120 -19.78 -6.35 22.82
CA PRO A 120 -19.28 -5.03 23.22
C PRO A 120 -18.33 -4.46 22.16
N GLY A 121 -18.62 -3.25 21.69
CA GLY A 121 -17.82 -2.61 20.67
C GLY A 121 -18.40 -1.29 20.18
N LEU A 122 -17.79 -0.76 19.12
CA LEU A 122 -18.18 0.49 18.48
C LEU A 122 -18.93 0.19 17.18
N VAL A 123 -20.08 0.83 17.00
CA VAL A 123 -20.84 0.74 15.74
C VAL A 123 -20.24 1.72 14.75
N HIS A 124 -19.82 1.22 13.58
CA HIS A 124 -19.27 2.05 12.52
C HIS A 124 -20.21 2.24 11.33
N ASP A 125 -21.17 1.32 11.17
CA ASP A 125 -22.12 1.40 10.07
C ASP A 125 -23.38 0.58 10.41
N VAL A 126 -24.45 0.85 9.68
CA VAL A 126 -25.73 0.13 9.77
C VAL A 126 -26.20 -0.18 8.35
N SER A 127 -26.73 -1.38 8.11
CA SER A 127 -27.31 -1.74 6.82
C SER A 127 -28.49 -0.84 6.48
N SER A 128 -28.79 -0.67 5.20
CA SER A 128 -29.91 0.16 4.72
C SER A 128 -31.26 -0.24 5.29
N SER A 129 -31.46 -1.54 5.56
CA SER A 129 -32.67 -2.07 6.23
C SER A 129 -32.68 -1.86 7.74
N GLY A 130 -31.57 -1.44 8.36
CA GLY A 130 -31.42 -1.35 9.79
C GLY A 130 -31.29 -2.69 10.53
N SER A 131 -31.25 -3.81 9.80
CA SER A 131 -31.22 -5.15 10.39
C SER A 131 -29.85 -5.63 10.84
N THR A 132 -28.77 -4.96 10.37
CA THR A 132 -27.38 -5.33 10.66
C THR A 132 -26.58 -4.12 11.13
N PHE A 133 -25.88 -4.28 12.25
CA PHE A 133 -24.93 -3.32 12.78
C PHE A 133 -23.50 -3.83 12.53
N PHE A 134 -22.68 -3.02 11.93
CA PHE A 134 -21.26 -3.31 11.73
C PHE A 134 -20.48 -2.84 12.94
N ILE A 135 -20.13 -3.78 13.79
CA ILE A 135 -19.51 -3.51 15.10
C ILE A 135 -18.02 -3.84 15.05
N GLU A 136 -17.22 -2.90 15.55
CA GLU A 136 -15.82 -3.12 15.90
C GLU A 136 -15.77 -3.64 17.33
N PRO A 137 -15.46 -4.94 17.55
CA PRO A 137 -15.37 -5.47 18.91
C PRO A 137 -14.27 -4.78 19.72
N MET A 138 -14.52 -4.56 21.02
CA MET A 138 -13.55 -3.88 21.89
C MET A 138 -12.16 -4.53 21.88
N GLY A 139 -12.09 -5.84 21.68
CA GLY A 139 -10.82 -6.58 21.60
C GLY A 139 -9.91 -6.21 20.43
N VAL A 140 -10.43 -5.57 19.38
CA VAL A 140 -9.64 -5.17 18.20
C VAL A 140 -9.47 -3.66 18.04
N VAL A 141 -10.11 -2.84 18.87
CA VAL A 141 -10.06 -1.37 18.77
C VAL A 141 -8.64 -0.84 18.78
N LYS A 142 -7.80 -1.32 19.70
CA LYS A 142 -6.41 -0.89 19.79
C LYS A 142 -5.60 -1.24 18.53
N ALA A 143 -5.77 -2.45 18.02
CA ALA A 143 -5.08 -2.90 16.83
C ALA A 143 -5.57 -2.18 15.56
N ASN A 144 -6.87 -1.91 15.44
CA ASN A 144 -7.42 -1.09 14.36
C ASN A 144 -6.90 0.36 14.40
N ASN A 145 -6.74 0.95 15.60
CA ASN A 145 -6.09 2.26 15.75
C ASN A 145 -4.64 2.23 15.29
N GLU A 146 -3.89 1.20 15.68
CA GLU A 146 -2.51 0.99 15.25
C GLU A 146 -2.38 0.86 13.72
N LEU A 147 -3.28 0.12 13.06
CA LEU A 147 -3.32 0.03 11.60
C LEU A 147 -3.56 1.39 10.94
N ARG A 148 -4.45 2.21 11.50
CA ARG A 148 -4.71 3.54 10.98
C ARG A 148 -3.50 4.47 11.10
N GLU A 149 -2.80 4.41 12.23
CA GLU A 149 -1.55 5.15 12.43
C GLU A 149 -0.46 4.70 11.45
N LEU A 150 -0.32 3.39 11.27
CA LEU A 150 0.64 2.82 10.31
C LEU A 150 0.33 3.21 8.87
N ALA A 151 -0.95 3.22 8.47
CA ALA A 151 -1.38 3.66 7.15
C ALA A 151 -1.06 5.14 6.89
N ALA A 152 -1.22 6.00 7.91
CA ALA A 152 -0.82 7.40 7.81
C ALA A 152 0.71 7.57 7.70
N ARG A 153 1.48 6.76 8.42
CA ARG A 153 2.94 6.73 8.31
C ARG A 153 3.40 6.23 6.95
N GLU A 154 2.78 5.18 6.42
CA GLU A 154 3.05 4.64 5.09
C GLU A 154 2.88 5.72 4.03
N LYS A 155 1.74 6.41 4.03
CA LYS A 155 1.45 7.50 3.09
C LYS A 155 2.52 8.58 3.15
N LYS A 156 2.88 9.02 4.35
CA LYS A 156 3.91 10.06 4.55
C LYS A 156 5.29 9.61 4.05
N GLU A 157 5.64 8.36 4.28
CA GLU A 157 6.92 7.81 3.81
C GLU A 157 6.97 7.69 2.28
N ILE A 158 5.87 7.28 1.65
CA ILE A 158 5.74 7.27 0.18
C ILE A 158 5.90 8.68 -0.38
N GLU A 159 5.26 9.68 0.20
CA GLU A 159 5.42 11.09 -0.20
C GLU A 159 6.88 11.55 -0.10
N ARG A 160 7.59 11.14 0.96
CA ARG A 160 9.01 11.44 1.15
C ARG A 160 9.88 10.78 0.05
N ILE A 161 9.66 9.50 -0.24
CA ILE A 161 10.39 8.75 -1.28
C ILE A 161 10.20 9.43 -2.64
N LEU A 162 8.97 9.78 -3.01
CA LEU A 162 8.68 10.44 -4.28
C LEU A 162 9.32 11.82 -4.37
N ALA A 163 9.35 12.58 -3.26
CA ALA A 163 10.02 13.86 -3.22
C ALA A 163 11.54 13.73 -3.42
N GLU A 164 12.18 12.74 -2.79
CA GLU A 164 13.61 12.47 -2.97
C GLU A 164 13.95 12.08 -4.42
N LEU A 165 13.17 11.19 -5.04
CA LEU A 165 13.37 10.81 -6.44
C LEU A 165 13.17 12.00 -7.39
N SER A 166 12.27 12.92 -7.05
CA SER A 166 11.99 14.11 -7.88
C SER A 166 13.05 15.22 -7.71
N ALA A 167 13.87 15.15 -6.68
CA ALA A 167 14.95 16.13 -6.41
C ALA A 167 16.30 15.75 -7.04
N GLN A 168 16.44 14.56 -7.62
CA GLN A 168 17.65 14.06 -8.30
C GLN A 168 17.66 14.45 -9.77
#